data_d982645bf5b3dd44054cb4b62eacdea4
#
_entry.id   d982645bf5b3dd44054cb4b62eacdea4
#
_cell.length_a   1.000
_cell.length_b   1.000
_cell.length_c   1.000
_cell.angle_alpha   90.00
_cell.angle_beta   90.00
_cell.angle_gamma   90.00
#
_symmetry.space_group_name_H-M   'P 1'
#
loop_
_entity.id
_entity.type
_entity.pdbx_description
1 polymer ?
#
loop_
_entity_poly.entity_id
_entity_poly.type
_entity_poly.pdbx_seq_one_letter_code
_entity_poly.pdbx_strand_id
1 'polypeptide(L)'
;MKLTTRLLALLLALCMVFAFAACGKDPVDPVDPVDPNNPTTPVEPDQPDQPTKEEQLKELQKTMLENTLAMQQKNKDTIGWLYIDDTTINDVVVKVNYNDDNKYYLRRNANGENDNAGCYYADFRCKSGNRSTLSKNTVIYGHNLGRAENALLTDYENHTNGPKFAQLLKYQDEEFAKSHPYIYYSTIEEDMVWQIFAIFYTPITFDYINPDPADATYSSMLKKAQDLSFYDYDVEVTANDKILTLSTCTYRLADNTKLHYPNDYRYVIMAKLLPANAALEDSVSLTVTKNAPEKPAGK
;
A
#
# COMPACT_ATOMS: atom_id res chain seq x y z
N MET A 1 -24.54 6.31 -11.44
CA MET A 1 -24.44 4.87 -11.72
C MET A 1 -24.40 4.60 -13.23
N LYS A 2 -23.49 5.19 -14.01
CA LYS A 2 -23.31 4.92 -15.46
C LYS A 2 -21.87 5.16 -15.97
N LEU A 3 -20.93 5.52 -15.14
CA LEU A 3 -19.53 5.79 -15.56
C LEU A 3 -18.55 4.66 -15.26
N THR A 4 -18.78 3.90 -14.19
CA THR A 4 -17.91 2.78 -13.76
C THR A 4 -18.02 1.55 -14.67
N THR A 5 -19.16 1.33 -15.28
CA THR A 5 -19.38 0.20 -16.21
C THR A 5 -18.71 0.39 -17.57
N ARG A 6 -18.32 1.62 -17.92
CA ARG A 6 -17.65 1.91 -19.21
C ARG A 6 -16.13 1.78 -19.14
N LEU A 7 -15.51 1.95 -17.97
CA LEU A 7 -14.06 1.71 -17.80
C LEU A 7 -13.73 0.21 -17.78
N LEU A 8 -14.58 -0.61 -17.16
CA LEU A 8 -14.38 -2.06 -17.14
C LEU A 8 -14.55 -2.71 -18.53
N ALA A 9 -15.40 -2.11 -19.38
CA ALA A 9 -15.60 -2.57 -20.76
C ALA A 9 -14.44 -2.18 -21.69
N LEU A 10 -13.67 -1.15 -21.38
CA LEU A 10 -12.49 -0.73 -22.16
C LEU A 10 -11.25 -1.58 -21.87
N LEU A 11 -11.08 -2.11 -20.67
CA LEU A 11 -10.00 -3.03 -20.33
C LEU A 11 -10.20 -4.41 -20.97
N LEU A 12 -11.44 -4.88 -21.10
CA LEU A 12 -11.76 -6.15 -21.80
C LEU A 12 -11.72 -6.04 -23.32
N ALA A 13 -11.83 -4.84 -23.90
CA ALA A 13 -11.76 -4.63 -25.35
C ALA A 13 -10.31 -4.50 -25.87
N LEU A 14 -9.32 -4.22 -25.02
CA LEU A 14 -7.91 -4.12 -25.42
C LEU A 14 -7.22 -5.48 -25.57
N CYS A 15 -7.80 -6.54 -25.01
CA CYS A 15 -7.27 -7.90 -25.15
C CYS A 15 -7.64 -8.61 -26.48
N MET A 16 -8.40 -8.00 -27.39
CA MET A 16 -8.87 -8.67 -28.61
C MET A 16 -8.39 -8.06 -29.94
N VAL A 17 -7.39 -7.18 -29.96
CA VAL A 17 -6.96 -6.50 -31.21
C VAL A 17 -5.57 -6.91 -31.70
N PHE A 18 -4.84 -7.84 -31.05
CA PHE A 18 -3.55 -8.32 -31.53
C PHE A 18 -3.57 -9.75 -32.06
N ALA A 19 -4.52 -10.10 -32.89
CA ALA A 19 -4.46 -11.29 -33.70
C ALA A 19 -4.67 -10.92 -35.16
N PHE A 20 -3.62 -10.51 -35.88
CA PHE A 20 -3.44 -10.61 -37.33
C PHE A 20 -2.39 -9.62 -37.82
N ALA A 21 -1.11 -10.01 -37.82
CA ALA A 21 -0.14 -9.64 -38.84
C ALA A 21 1.26 -10.20 -38.52
N ALA A 22 1.57 -11.40 -38.97
CA ALA A 22 2.94 -11.73 -39.36
C ALA A 22 2.92 -12.94 -40.29
N CYS A 23 2.87 -12.67 -41.55
CA CYS A 23 3.25 -13.66 -42.60
C CYS A 23 4.53 -13.13 -43.23
N GLY A 24 5.69 -13.54 -42.71
CA GLY A 24 6.98 -13.45 -43.35
C GLY A 24 7.52 -14.84 -43.57
N LYS A 25 7.69 -15.26 -44.84
CA LYS A 25 8.24 -16.58 -45.22
C LYS A 25 9.74 -16.49 -45.32
N ASP A 26 10.47 -17.16 -44.43
CA ASP A 26 11.85 -17.52 -44.65
C ASP A 26 11.94 -18.89 -45.34
N PRO A 27 12.96 -19.17 -46.17
CA PRO A 27 13.06 -20.40 -46.97
C PRO A 27 13.38 -21.61 -46.10
N VAL A 28 12.60 -22.68 -46.26
CA VAL A 28 12.67 -23.92 -45.52
C VAL A 28 13.82 -24.79 -46.09
N ASP A 29 14.74 -25.23 -45.22
CA ASP A 29 15.68 -26.29 -45.48
C ASP A 29 14.96 -27.64 -45.65
N PRO A 30 15.47 -28.58 -46.45
CA PRO A 30 14.81 -29.85 -46.75
C PRO A 30 14.74 -30.72 -45.48
N VAL A 31 13.53 -31.12 -45.13
CA VAL A 31 13.21 -31.99 -44.00
C VAL A 31 13.57 -33.42 -44.30
N ASP A 32 14.32 -34.10 -43.40
CA ASP A 32 14.54 -35.52 -43.41
C ASP A 32 13.22 -36.31 -43.28
N PRO A 33 13.11 -37.50 -43.88
CA PRO A 33 11.87 -38.28 -43.88
C PRO A 33 11.49 -38.74 -42.46
N VAL A 34 10.27 -38.41 -42.07
CA VAL A 34 9.67 -38.72 -40.75
C VAL A 34 9.48 -40.23 -40.61
N ASP A 35 10.01 -40.80 -39.50
CA ASP A 35 9.77 -42.19 -39.09
C ASP A 35 8.27 -42.39 -38.74
N PRO A 36 7.52 -43.27 -39.42
CA PRO A 36 6.08 -43.44 -39.19
C PRO A 36 5.71 -44.06 -37.83
N ASN A 37 6.69 -44.42 -36.98
CA ASN A 37 6.47 -45.07 -35.69
C ASN A 37 6.75 -44.19 -34.48
N ASN A 38 7.07 -42.89 -34.67
CA ASN A 38 7.26 -41.96 -33.57
C ASN A 38 6.14 -40.89 -33.57
N PRO A 39 5.12 -40.98 -32.72
CA PRO A 39 4.07 -39.94 -32.63
C PRO A 39 4.68 -38.62 -32.12
N THR A 40 4.78 -37.65 -33.04
CA THR A 40 5.12 -36.26 -32.66
C THR A 40 4.08 -35.76 -31.68
N THR A 41 4.50 -35.47 -30.44
CA THR A 41 3.70 -34.75 -29.47
C THR A 41 3.30 -33.42 -30.09
N PRO A 42 2.01 -33.02 -30.06
CA PRO A 42 1.61 -31.69 -30.52
C PRO A 42 2.36 -30.63 -29.72
N VAL A 43 3.09 -29.75 -30.38
CA VAL A 43 3.65 -28.56 -29.79
C VAL A 43 2.46 -27.67 -29.44
N GLU A 44 2.21 -27.50 -28.16
CA GLU A 44 1.23 -26.54 -27.65
C GLU A 44 1.65 -25.15 -28.14
N PRO A 45 0.73 -24.35 -28.70
CA PRO A 45 1.08 -23.00 -29.14
C PRO A 45 1.60 -22.19 -27.93
N ASP A 46 2.77 -21.56 -28.10
CA ASP A 46 3.37 -20.67 -27.11
C ASP A 46 2.31 -19.69 -26.60
N GLN A 47 1.94 -19.82 -25.32
CA GLN A 47 1.17 -18.79 -24.65
C GLN A 47 2.06 -17.54 -24.59
N PRO A 48 1.54 -16.35 -24.91
CA PRO A 48 2.30 -15.12 -24.74
C PRO A 48 2.79 -15.04 -23.29
N ASP A 49 4.09 -14.82 -23.12
CA ASP A 49 4.72 -14.70 -21.82
C ASP A 49 3.98 -13.68 -20.97
N GLN A 50 3.54 -14.13 -19.79
CA GLN A 50 2.95 -13.22 -18.82
C GLN A 50 4.04 -12.21 -18.38
N PRO A 51 3.71 -10.91 -18.22
CA PRO A 51 4.69 -9.93 -17.82
C PRO A 51 5.32 -10.32 -16.48
N THR A 52 6.63 -10.18 -16.41
CA THR A 52 7.39 -10.43 -15.17
C THR A 52 6.95 -9.47 -14.07
N LYS A 53 7.21 -9.82 -12.81
CA LYS A 53 6.91 -8.93 -11.67
C LYS A 53 7.61 -7.58 -11.79
N GLU A 54 8.83 -7.57 -12.31
CA GLU A 54 9.57 -6.32 -12.53
C GLU A 54 8.88 -5.44 -13.57
N GLU A 55 8.36 -6.01 -14.63
CA GLU A 55 7.58 -5.28 -15.65
C GLU A 55 6.25 -4.78 -15.10
N GLN A 56 5.56 -5.59 -14.29
CA GLN A 56 4.33 -5.19 -13.61
C GLN A 56 4.59 -4.04 -12.64
N LEU A 57 5.67 -4.10 -11.86
CA LEU A 57 6.06 -3.02 -10.95
C LEU A 57 6.39 -1.72 -11.70
N LYS A 58 7.14 -1.80 -12.80
CA LYS A 58 7.46 -0.62 -13.63
C LYS A 58 6.20 0.03 -14.20
N GLU A 59 5.25 -0.76 -14.69
CA GLU A 59 3.98 -0.22 -15.21
C GLU A 59 3.11 0.37 -14.10
N LEU A 60 3.07 -0.24 -12.91
CA LEU A 60 2.43 0.32 -11.74
C LEU A 60 3.04 1.69 -11.38
N GLN A 61 4.36 1.77 -11.25
CA GLN A 61 5.08 2.99 -10.89
C GLN A 61 4.85 4.10 -11.90
N LYS A 62 4.90 3.77 -13.20
CA LYS A 62 4.58 4.71 -14.28
C LYS A 62 3.15 5.24 -14.15
N THR A 63 2.17 4.36 -13.91
CA THR A 63 0.77 4.74 -13.71
C THR A 63 0.60 5.64 -12.48
N MET A 64 1.28 5.34 -11.38
CA MET A 64 1.26 6.15 -10.17
C MET A 64 1.82 7.56 -10.44
N LEU A 65 2.92 7.68 -11.18
CA LEU A 65 3.51 8.96 -11.56
C LEU A 65 2.56 9.77 -12.46
N GLU A 66 2.01 9.17 -13.51
CA GLU A 66 1.07 9.82 -14.42
C GLU A 66 -0.16 10.38 -13.67
N ASN A 67 -0.73 9.56 -12.78
CA ASN A 67 -1.85 9.96 -11.94
C ASN A 67 -1.49 11.08 -10.96
N THR A 68 -0.30 11.02 -10.35
CA THR A 68 0.21 12.05 -9.44
C THR A 68 0.34 13.38 -10.18
N LEU A 69 0.96 13.37 -11.36
CA LEU A 69 1.15 14.58 -12.18
C LEU A 69 -0.19 15.16 -12.64
N ALA A 70 -1.13 14.31 -13.05
CA ALA A 70 -2.48 14.75 -13.44
C ALA A 70 -3.24 15.40 -12.27
N MET A 71 -3.10 14.85 -11.05
CA MET A 71 -3.69 15.44 -9.85
C MET A 71 -2.98 16.73 -9.44
N GLN A 72 -1.65 16.82 -9.57
CA GLN A 72 -0.89 18.03 -9.24
C GLN A 72 -1.27 19.23 -10.12
N GLN A 73 -1.74 18.99 -11.36
CA GLN A 73 -2.31 20.06 -12.19
C GLN A 73 -3.61 20.64 -11.59
N LYS A 74 -4.38 19.83 -10.88
CA LYS A 74 -5.65 20.23 -10.26
C LYS A 74 -5.44 20.78 -8.85
N ASN A 75 -4.56 20.15 -8.08
CA ASN A 75 -4.25 20.55 -6.71
C ASN A 75 -2.75 20.51 -6.48
N LYS A 76 -2.14 21.68 -6.22
CA LYS A 76 -0.70 21.85 -5.97
C LYS A 76 -0.23 21.23 -4.64
N ASP A 77 -1.14 20.89 -3.75
CA ASP A 77 -0.86 20.15 -2.52
C ASP A 77 -0.59 18.66 -2.77
N THR A 78 -0.76 18.17 -4.00
CA THR A 78 -0.44 16.79 -4.39
C THR A 78 1.07 16.54 -4.30
N ILE A 79 1.46 15.52 -3.53
CA ILE A 79 2.87 15.19 -3.28
C ILE A 79 3.27 13.78 -3.71
N GLY A 80 2.32 12.88 -3.98
CA GLY A 80 2.62 11.51 -4.35
C GLY A 80 1.38 10.65 -4.50
N TRP A 81 1.61 9.35 -4.65
CA TRP A 81 0.60 8.30 -4.80
C TRP A 81 0.89 7.15 -3.85
N LEU A 82 -0.14 6.62 -3.22
CA LEU A 82 -0.08 5.49 -2.30
C LEU A 82 -0.83 4.30 -2.89
N TYR A 83 -0.17 3.16 -2.95
CA TYR A 83 -0.74 1.90 -3.40
C TYR A 83 -0.37 0.75 -2.46
N ILE A 84 -1.32 -0.11 -2.16
CA ILE A 84 -1.13 -1.37 -1.45
C ILE A 84 -1.93 -2.45 -2.19
N ASP A 85 -1.25 -3.51 -2.56
CA ASP A 85 -1.82 -4.61 -3.34
C ASP A 85 -2.98 -5.30 -2.59
N ASP A 86 -3.94 -5.85 -3.35
CA ASP A 86 -5.15 -6.50 -2.85
C ASP A 86 -5.98 -5.65 -1.85
N THR A 87 -5.82 -4.31 -1.91
CA THR A 87 -6.63 -3.34 -1.16
C THR A 87 -7.27 -2.32 -2.08
N THR A 88 -8.17 -1.51 -1.54
CA THR A 88 -8.68 -0.32 -2.26
C THR A 88 -7.79 0.91 -2.06
N ILE A 89 -6.61 0.75 -1.44
CA ILE A 89 -5.64 1.84 -1.28
C ILE A 89 -4.87 1.99 -2.59
N ASN A 90 -5.35 2.88 -3.44
CA ASN A 90 -4.76 3.25 -4.71
C ASN A 90 -5.20 4.67 -5.04
N ASP A 91 -4.56 5.67 -4.41
CA ASP A 91 -5.02 7.05 -4.49
C ASP A 91 -3.89 8.05 -4.18
N VAL A 92 -4.14 9.30 -4.54
CA VAL A 92 -3.24 10.43 -4.34
C VAL A 92 -3.00 10.74 -2.85
N VAL A 93 -1.78 11.18 -2.54
CA VAL A 93 -1.42 11.77 -1.26
C VAL A 93 -1.22 13.27 -1.41
N VAL A 94 -1.88 14.03 -0.56
CA VAL A 94 -1.77 15.50 -0.50
C VAL A 94 -1.07 15.95 0.79
N LYS A 95 -0.53 17.17 0.80
CA LYS A 95 0.06 17.79 1.98
C LYS A 95 -0.19 19.29 1.97
N VAL A 96 -0.74 19.82 3.05
CA VAL A 96 -0.90 21.25 3.23
C VAL A 96 0.46 21.91 3.47
N ASN A 97 0.78 22.96 2.72
CA ASN A 97 2.05 23.68 2.83
C ASN A 97 1.90 25.11 3.42
N TYR A 98 0.70 25.57 3.69
CA TYR A 98 0.40 26.96 4.07
C TYR A 98 -0.34 27.12 5.41
N ASN A 99 -0.82 26.04 5.99
CA ASN A 99 -1.44 26.02 7.31
C ASN A 99 -0.77 24.92 8.12
N ASP A 100 -0.24 25.21 9.28
CA ASP A 100 0.30 24.22 10.22
C ASP A 100 -0.84 23.38 10.84
N ASP A 101 -1.67 22.78 9.98
CA ASP A 101 -2.89 22.08 10.37
C ASP A 101 -3.11 20.78 9.59
N ASN A 102 -2.90 19.65 10.26
CA ASN A 102 -3.24 18.33 9.76
C ASN A 102 -4.76 18.09 9.59
N LYS A 103 -5.63 19.06 9.91
CA LYS A 103 -7.09 18.90 9.81
C LYS A 103 -7.66 19.36 8.49
N TYR A 104 -6.91 20.08 7.66
CA TYR A 104 -7.43 20.65 6.43
C TYR A 104 -8.05 19.59 5.52
N TYR A 105 -7.34 18.50 5.25
CA TYR A 105 -7.78 17.39 4.40
C TYR A 105 -8.57 16.30 5.16
N LEU A 106 -8.79 16.46 6.45
CA LEU A 106 -9.55 15.48 7.23
C LEU A 106 -11.00 15.33 6.72
N ARG A 107 -11.59 16.41 6.18
CA ARG A 107 -12.94 16.43 5.63
C ARG A 107 -12.99 17.09 4.24
N ARG A 108 -11.96 16.86 3.44
CA ARG A 108 -11.87 17.28 2.04
C ARG A 108 -11.28 16.16 1.19
N ASN A 109 -11.79 16.05 -0.05
CA ASN A 109 -11.17 15.20 -1.04
C ASN A 109 -9.84 15.81 -1.54
N ALA A 110 -9.15 15.08 -2.41
CA ALA A 110 -7.88 15.53 -2.95
C ALA A 110 -7.97 16.76 -3.87
N ASN A 111 -9.14 17.17 -4.31
CA ASN A 111 -9.36 18.44 -5.02
C ASN A 111 -9.57 19.64 -4.07
N GLY A 112 -9.59 19.41 -2.74
CA GLY A 112 -9.85 20.43 -1.74
C GLY A 112 -11.34 20.70 -1.47
N GLU A 113 -12.25 19.95 -2.09
CA GLU A 113 -13.69 20.06 -1.92
C GLU A 113 -14.16 19.34 -0.64
N ASN A 114 -15.24 19.81 -0.04
CA ASN A 114 -15.80 19.19 1.16
C ASN A 114 -16.21 17.73 0.88
N ASP A 115 -15.64 16.82 1.66
CA ASP A 115 -15.93 15.39 1.60
C ASP A 115 -15.68 14.78 2.99
N ASN A 116 -16.71 14.18 3.59
CA ASN A 116 -16.60 13.55 4.89
C ASN A 116 -15.65 12.34 4.91
N ALA A 117 -15.42 11.70 3.75
CA ALA A 117 -14.47 10.61 3.62
C ALA A 117 -13.01 11.09 3.62
N GLY A 118 -12.77 12.38 3.41
CA GLY A 118 -11.41 12.92 3.32
C GLY A 118 -10.58 12.30 2.19
N CYS A 119 -9.28 12.47 2.25
CA CYS A 119 -8.31 11.80 1.38
C CYS A 119 -7.10 11.32 2.20
N TYR A 120 -6.09 10.73 1.55
CA TYR A 120 -4.81 10.48 2.20
C TYR A 120 -4.00 11.75 2.24
N TYR A 121 -3.47 12.11 3.41
CA TYR A 121 -2.68 13.33 3.56
C TYR A 121 -1.48 13.11 4.46
N ALA A 122 -0.34 13.68 4.06
CA ALA A 122 0.87 13.63 4.87
C ALA A 122 0.81 14.68 5.99
N ASP A 123 1.49 14.39 7.09
CA ASP A 123 1.71 15.36 8.16
C ASP A 123 2.38 16.63 7.59
N PHE A 124 1.85 17.81 7.92
CA PHE A 124 2.33 19.09 7.37
C PHE A 124 3.82 19.32 7.62
N ARG A 125 4.39 18.75 8.69
CA ARG A 125 5.80 18.84 9.06
C ARG A 125 6.72 17.96 8.18
N CYS A 126 6.16 16.95 7.50
CA CYS A 126 6.95 16.07 6.66
C CYS A 126 7.54 16.81 5.46
N LYS A 127 8.80 16.53 5.15
CA LYS A 127 9.41 16.89 3.88
C LYS A 127 8.96 15.88 2.83
N SER A 128 8.66 16.35 1.63
CA SER A 128 8.39 15.54 0.44
C SER A 128 9.55 15.67 -0.55
N GLY A 129 9.64 14.77 -1.51
CA GLY A 129 10.69 14.75 -2.53
C GLY A 129 11.23 13.34 -2.74
N ASN A 130 12.51 13.21 -3.06
CA ASN A 130 13.16 11.91 -3.27
C ASN A 130 13.71 11.31 -1.95
N ARG A 131 14.26 10.08 -2.03
CA ARG A 131 14.79 9.36 -0.86
C ARG A 131 15.84 10.13 -0.06
N SER A 132 16.57 11.09 -0.66
CA SER A 132 17.55 11.89 0.07
C SER A 132 16.91 13.05 0.84
N THR A 133 15.81 13.60 0.35
CA THR A 133 15.15 14.81 0.88
C THR A 133 13.97 14.52 1.81
N LEU A 134 13.35 13.33 1.73
CA LEU A 134 12.28 12.94 2.64
C LEU A 134 12.69 13.07 4.11
N SER A 135 11.73 13.34 4.98
CA SER A 135 11.91 13.20 6.43
C SER A 135 12.36 11.79 6.80
N LYS A 136 12.93 11.61 8.00
CA LYS A 136 13.23 10.28 8.57
C LYS A 136 11.99 9.41 8.66
N ASN A 137 10.86 10.03 9.02
CA ASN A 137 9.56 9.40 9.16
C ASN A 137 8.51 10.18 8.33
N THR A 138 8.11 9.64 7.20
CA THR A 138 7.00 10.18 6.41
C THR A 138 5.69 9.64 6.99
N VAL A 139 4.86 10.51 7.53
CA VAL A 139 3.59 10.14 8.17
C VAL A 139 2.43 10.46 7.24
N ILE A 140 1.62 9.45 6.91
CA ILE A 140 0.40 9.61 6.11
C ILE A 140 -0.81 9.19 6.95
N TYR A 141 -1.81 10.06 6.96
CA TYR A 141 -3.08 9.86 7.64
C TYR A 141 -4.19 9.49 6.65
N GLY A 142 -5.14 8.71 7.10
CA GLY A 142 -6.36 8.38 6.39
C GLY A 142 -7.46 7.93 7.35
N HIS A 143 -8.72 8.13 6.97
CA HIS A 143 -9.84 7.68 7.79
C HIS A 143 -9.95 6.15 7.81
N ASN A 144 -10.34 5.62 8.98
CA ASN A 144 -10.95 4.29 9.06
C ASN A 144 -12.47 4.47 8.93
N LEU A 145 -12.99 4.20 7.73
CA LEU A 145 -14.41 4.30 7.41
C LEU A 145 -15.07 2.92 7.37
N GLY A 146 -14.64 2.02 8.23
CA GLY A 146 -15.33 0.75 8.45
C GLY A 146 -16.81 0.99 8.77
N ARG A 147 -17.66 0.02 8.50
CA ARG A 147 -19.12 0.14 8.69
C ARG A 147 -19.44 0.44 10.16
N ALA A 148 -19.79 1.70 10.41
CA ALA A 148 -20.30 2.17 11.70
C ALA A 148 -21.82 1.94 11.85
N GLU A 149 -22.44 1.03 11.09
CA GLU A 149 -23.88 0.75 11.18
C GLU A 149 -24.29 0.14 12.53
N ASN A 150 -23.33 -0.46 13.24
CA ASN A 150 -23.50 -0.86 14.63
C ASN A 150 -22.24 -0.48 15.39
N ALA A 151 -22.38 0.30 16.43
CA ALA A 151 -21.31 0.68 17.34
C ALA A 151 -20.60 -0.50 18.04
N LEU A 152 -20.82 -1.73 17.59
CA LEU A 152 -20.33 -2.98 18.13
C LEU A 152 -19.35 -3.71 17.19
N LEU A 153 -19.06 -3.16 15.98
CA LEU A 153 -18.12 -3.80 15.07
C LEU A 153 -16.70 -3.62 15.58
N THR A 154 -16.00 -4.73 15.72
CA THR A 154 -14.55 -4.73 15.99
C THR A 154 -13.80 -4.29 14.73
N ASP A 155 -12.57 -3.82 14.87
CA ASP A 155 -11.73 -3.52 13.71
C ASP A 155 -11.61 -4.72 12.76
N TYR A 156 -11.60 -5.94 13.32
CA TYR A 156 -11.55 -7.17 12.51
C TYR A 156 -12.76 -7.34 11.58
N GLU A 157 -13.95 -6.95 12.01
CA GLU A 157 -15.17 -7.04 11.19
C GLU A 157 -15.27 -5.92 10.15
N ASN A 158 -14.56 -4.82 10.36
CA ASN A 158 -14.57 -3.65 9.48
C ASN A 158 -13.60 -3.77 8.28
N HIS A 159 -12.55 -4.57 8.39
CA HIS A 159 -11.45 -4.56 7.43
C HIS A 159 -11.83 -5.01 6.01
N THR A 160 -12.84 -5.87 5.85
CA THR A 160 -13.20 -6.44 4.55
C THR A 160 -14.01 -5.50 3.67
N ASN A 161 -14.70 -4.52 4.25
CA ASN A 161 -15.70 -3.68 3.55
C ASN A 161 -15.50 -2.17 3.72
N GLY A 162 -14.54 -1.74 4.54
CA GLY A 162 -14.30 -0.33 4.81
C GLY A 162 -13.42 0.34 3.74
N PRO A 163 -13.78 1.54 3.27
CA PRO A 163 -12.90 2.33 2.40
C PRO A 163 -11.77 3.01 3.17
N LYS A 164 -10.84 3.60 2.40
CA LYS A 164 -9.67 4.33 2.91
C LYS A 164 -8.79 3.42 3.80
N PHE A 165 -8.29 3.92 4.94
CA PHE A 165 -7.42 3.15 5.82
C PHE A 165 -8.12 2.09 6.68
N ALA A 166 -9.43 1.89 6.54
CA ALA A 166 -10.06 0.65 7.03
C ALA A 166 -9.44 -0.58 6.36
N GLN A 167 -8.94 -0.47 5.13
CA GLN A 167 -8.26 -1.55 4.41
C GLN A 167 -6.95 -1.99 5.08
N LEU A 168 -6.29 -1.13 5.85
CA LEU A 168 -5.09 -1.50 6.61
C LEU A 168 -5.37 -2.60 7.63
N LEU A 169 -6.62 -2.73 8.10
CA LEU A 169 -7.01 -3.76 9.07
C LEU A 169 -6.92 -5.18 8.50
N LYS A 170 -6.80 -5.36 7.18
CA LYS A 170 -6.49 -6.66 6.55
C LYS A 170 -5.19 -7.26 7.10
N TYR A 171 -4.25 -6.44 7.50
CA TYR A 171 -2.97 -6.84 8.07
C TYR A 171 -3.09 -7.46 9.48
N GLN A 172 -4.29 -7.53 10.07
CA GLN A 172 -4.54 -8.38 11.24
C GLN A 172 -4.58 -9.88 10.88
N ASP A 173 -4.76 -10.20 9.61
CA ASP A 173 -4.62 -11.57 9.11
C ASP A 173 -3.16 -11.86 8.79
N GLU A 174 -2.65 -12.94 9.37
CA GLU A 174 -1.24 -13.34 9.25
C GLU A 174 -0.86 -13.67 7.81
N GLU A 175 -1.73 -14.36 7.07
CA GLU A 175 -1.44 -14.75 5.69
C GLU A 175 -1.45 -13.54 4.77
N PHE A 176 -2.37 -12.57 5.02
CA PHE A 176 -2.34 -11.30 4.31
C PHE A 176 -1.06 -10.52 4.60
N ALA A 177 -0.63 -10.45 5.87
CA ALA A 177 0.59 -9.75 6.28
C ALA A 177 1.86 -10.38 5.65
N LYS A 178 1.90 -11.72 5.50
CA LYS A 178 3.00 -12.44 4.84
C LYS A 178 3.06 -12.17 3.34
N SER A 179 1.92 -12.19 2.66
CA SER A 179 1.83 -12.09 1.20
C SER A 179 1.84 -10.65 0.68
N HIS A 180 1.65 -9.65 1.55
CA HIS A 180 1.61 -8.22 1.19
C HIS A 180 2.62 -7.39 2.00
N PRO A 181 3.92 -7.73 1.97
CA PRO A 181 4.91 -7.10 2.84
C PRO A 181 5.30 -5.69 2.39
N TYR A 182 4.81 -5.21 1.24
CA TYR A 182 5.25 -3.96 0.65
C TYR A 182 4.12 -2.93 0.55
N ILE A 183 4.53 -1.67 0.74
CA ILE A 183 3.73 -0.49 0.46
C ILE A 183 4.45 0.28 -0.65
N TYR A 184 3.71 0.71 -1.66
CA TYR A 184 4.23 1.55 -2.73
C TYR A 184 3.76 2.99 -2.47
N TYR A 185 4.68 3.83 -2.05
CA TYR A 185 4.46 5.27 -1.94
C TYR A 185 5.55 5.98 -2.71
N SER A 186 5.17 6.57 -3.83
CA SER A 186 6.04 7.30 -4.75
C SER A 186 5.67 8.77 -4.75
N THR A 187 6.67 9.62 -4.98
CA THR A 187 6.48 11.06 -5.20
C THR A 187 6.61 11.39 -6.68
N ILE A 188 6.51 12.66 -7.03
CA ILE A 188 6.82 13.11 -8.41
C ILE A 188 8.30 13.05 -8.76
N GLU A 189 9.17 12.86 -7.77
CA GLU A 189 10.63 12.87 -7.95
C GLU A 189 11.23 11.46 -7.98
N GLU A 190 10.58 10.49 -7.32
CA GLU A 190 11.14 9.14 -7.22
C GLU A 190 10.08 8.09 -6.89
N ASP A 191 10.22 6.93 -7.54
CA ASP A 191 9.48 5.72 -7.21
C ASP A 191 10.11 5.02 -6.01
N MET A 192 9.29 4.66 -5.03
CA MET A 192 9.76 4.12 -3.77
C MET A 192 8.93 2.92 -3.33
N VAL A 193 9.62 1.89 -2.85
CA VAL A 193 9.02 0.69 -2.24
C VAL A 193 9.42 0.64 -0.78
N TRP A 194 8.45 0.32 0.07
CA TRP A 194 8.58 0.33 1.52
C TRP A 194 8.21 -1.04 2.08
N GLN A 195 9.12 -1.66 2.82
CA GLN A 195 8.90 -2.97 3.44
C GLN A 195 8.37 -2.81 4.86
N ILE A 196 7.23 -3.42 5.15
CA ILE A 196 6.60 -3.39 6.48
C ILE A 196 7.51 -4.09 7.49
N PHE A 197 7.69 -3.45 8.66
CA PHE A 197 8.44 -4.02 9.78
C PHE A 197 7.69 -3.98 11.12
N ALA A 198 6.60 -3.20 11.22
CA ALA A 198 5.78 -3.15 12.43
C ALA A 198 4.33 -2.79 12.13
N ILE A 199 3.40 -3.50 12.81
CA ILE A 199 1.95 -3.27 12.75
C ILE A 199 1.42 -3.34 14.18
N PHE A 200 0.80 -2.28 14.66
CA PHE A 200 0.42 -2.22 16.08
C PHE A 200 -0.74 -1.27 16.37
N TYR A 201 -1.37 -1.48 17.54
CA TYR A 201 -2.21 -0.49 18.18
C TYR A 201 -1.39 0.34 19.17
N THR A 202 -1.68 1.64 19.26
CA THR A 202 -0.99 2.52 20.20
C THR A 202 -1.90 3.65 20.70
N PRO A 203 -1.75 4.08 21.96
CA PRO A 203 -2.34 5.34 22.40
C PRO A 203 -1.64 6.52 21.72
N ILE A 204 -2.39 7.63 21.56
CA ILE A 204 -1.86 8.89 21.00
C ILE A 204 -0.73 9.53 21.81
N THR A 205 -0.52 9.04 23.02
CA THR A 205 0.60 9.49 23.89
C THR A 205 1.96 8.94 23.46
N PHE A 206 2.00 7.96 22.58
CA PHE A 206 3.23 7.54 21.92
C PHE A 206 3.52 8.45 20.74
N ASP A 207 4.61 9.23 20.80
CA ASP A 207 5.00 10.17 19.74
C ASP A 207 5.66 9.44 18.57
N TYR A 208 4.87 8.68 17.81
CA TYR A 208 5.30 7.97 16.60
C TYR A 208 5.16 8.83 15.33
N ILE A 209 4.61 10.03 15.44
CA ILE A 209 4.33 10.92 14.30
C ILE A 209 5.36 12.04 14.13
N ASN A 210 6.46 12.03 14.89
CA ASN A 210 7.53 13.00 14.71
C ASN A 210 8.27 12.72 13.40
N PRO A 211 8.33 13.66 12.44
CA PRO A 211 8.95 13.40 11.13
C PRO A 211 10.47 13.29 11.16
N ASP A 212 11.14 14.12 11.97
CA ASP A 212 12.60 14.23 12.02
C ASP A 212 13.12 14.21 13.46
N PRO A 213 12.90 13.11 14.22
CA PRO A 213 13.39 13.03 15.61
C PRO A 213 14.92 12.93 15.66
N ALA A 214 15.51 13.37 16.78
CA ALA A 214 16.93 13.11 17.04
C ALA A 214 17.22 11.60 17.08
N ASP A 215 18.43 11.17 16.68
CA ASP A 215 18.76 9.76 16.45
C ASP A 215 18.44 8.83 17.64
N ALA A 216 18.73 9.26 18.88
CA ALA A 216 18.42 8.48 20.08
C ALA A 216 16.90 8.31 20.29
N THR A 217 16.12 9.38 20.05
CA THR A 217 14.65 9.35 20.13
C THR A 217 14.10 8.48 19.01
N TYR A 218 14.67 8.59 17.81
CA TYR A 218 14.27 7.80 16.65
C TYR A 218 14.52 6.31 16.89
N SER A 219 15.70 5.91 17.33
CA SER A 219 16.03 4.52 17.70
C SER A 219 15.07 3.97 18.75
N SER A 220 14.74 4.78 19.77
CA SER A 220 13.77 4.39 20.81
C SER A 220 12.36 4.21 20.26
N MET A 221 11.95 5.08 19.32
CA MET A 221 10.66 5.00 18.65
C MET A 221 10.56 3.74 17.78
N LEU A 222 11.58 3.44 16.98
CA LEU A 222 11.65 2.24 16.14
C LEU A 222 11.57 0.98 16.98
N LYS A 223 12.40 0.90 18.04
CA LYS A 223 12.36 -0.24 18.95
C LYS A 223 10.97 -0.41 19.58
N LYS A 224 10.36 0.67 20.07
CA LYS A 224 9.03 0.61 20.68
C LYS A 224 7.97 0.17 19.69
N ALA A 225 8.06 0.58 18.42
CA ALA A 225 7.16 0.13 17.37
C ALA A 225 7.27 -1.39 17.13
N GLN A 226 8.49 -1.92 17.06
CA GLN A 226 8.75 -3.36 16.96
C GLN A 226 8.24 -4.12 18.19
N ASP A 227 8.50 -3.60 19.41
CA ASP A 227 8.05 -4.22 20.66
C ASP A 227 6.49 -4.27 20.78
N LEU A 228 5.78 -3.36 20.12
CA LEU A 228 4.30 -3.32 20.06
C LEU A 228 3.71 -4.11 18.90
N SER A 229 4.51 -4.48 17.91
CA SER A 229 4.04 -5.10 16.67
C SER A 229 3.33 -6.42 16.90
N PHE A 230 2.31 -6.68 16.09
CA PHE A 230 1.57 -7.95 16.04
C PHE A 230 2.44 -9.09 15.52
N TYR A 231 3.41 -8.73 14.69
CA TYR A 231 4.30 -9.66 14.02
C TYR A 231 5.74 -9.20 14.20
N ASP A 232 6.60 -10.16 14.43
CA ASP A 232 8.05 -9.98 14.34
C ASP A 232 8.46 -10.29 12.90
N TYR A 233 8.73 -9.24 12.14
CA TYR A 233 9.25 -9.31 10.78
C TYR A 233 10.77 -9.42 10.84
N ASP A 234 11.37 -10.27 10.03
CA ASP A 234 12.83 -10.33 9.89
C ASP A 234 13.36 -9.14 9.07
N VAL A 235 13.12 -7.94 9.58
CA VAL A 235 13.52 -6.67 8.95
C VAL A 235 14.33 -5.85 9.94
N GLU A 236 15.63 -5.73 9.67
CA GLU A 236 16.47 -4.82 10.42
C GLU A 236 16.13 -3.36 10.06
N VAL A 237 15.85 -2.55 11.09
CA VAL A 237 15.62 -1.11 10.96
C VAL A 237 16.42 -0.33 11.99
N THR A 238 17.06 0.74 11.54
CA THR A 238 17.97 1.57 12.35
C THR A 238 17.65 3.06 12.21
N ALA A 239 18.28 3.90 13.02
CA ALA A 239 18.13 5.35 12.92
C ALA A 239 18.68 5.96 11.61
N ASN A 240 19.41 5.19 10.80
CA ASN A 240 19.88 5.61 9.47
C ASN A 240 18.84 5.40 8.38
N ASP A 241 17.83 4.59 8.67
CA ASP A 241 16.79 4.27 7.68
C ASP A 241 15.69 5.33 7.67
N LYS A 242 15.05 5.50 6.53
CA LYS A 242 13.81 6.27 6.42
C LYS A 242 12.63 5.33 6.50
N ILE A 243 11.55 5.80 7.17
CA ILE A 243 10.33 5.01 7.31
C ILE A 243 9.12 5.77 6.80
N LEU A 244 8.12 4.99 6.41
CA LEU A 244 6.75 5.41 6.12
C LEU A 244 5.86 4.95 7.27
N THR A 245 5.07 5.85 7.83
CA THR A 245 4.07 5.56 8.86
C THR A 245 2.68 5.81 8.31
N LEU A 246 1.85 4.77 8.20
CA LEU A 246 0.42 4.90 7.90
C LEU A 246 -0.35 4.86 9.21
N SER A 247 -1.17 5.87 9.48
CA SER A 247 -1.89 6.03 10.75
C SER A 247 -3.37 6.27 10.54
N THR A 248 -4.19 5.50 11.25
CA THR A 248 -5.65 5.66 11.23
C THR A 248 -6.27 5.48 12.61
N CYS A 249 -7.52 5.88 12.75
CA CYS A 249 -8.32 5.60 13.95
C CYS A 249 -8.61 4.12 14.09
N THR A 250 -8.79 3.66 15.33
CA THR A 250 -9.24 2.29 15.61
C THR A 250 -10.51 2.33 16.43
N TYR A 251 -11.42 1.39 16.18
CA TYR A 251 -12.63 1.19 16.97
C TYR A 251 -12.43 0.10 18.05
N ARG A 252 -11.21 -0.45 18.12
CA ARG A 252 -10.85 -1.42 19.15
C ARG A 252 -10.64 -0.71 20.48
N LEU A 253 -11.06 -1.39 21.56
CA LEU A 253 -10.86 -0.92 22.92
C LEU A 253 -9.47 -1.22 23.44
N ALA A 254 -9.01 -0.36 24.34
CA ALA A 254 -7.81 -0.60 25.12
C ALA A 254 -7.90 -1.85 26.02
N ASP A 255 -9.11 -2.23 26.42
CA ASP A 255 -9.37 -3.30 27.39
C ASP A 255 -10.26 -4.45 26.85
N ASN A 256 -10.56 -4.48 25.56
CA ASN A 256 -11.45 -5.44 24.90
C ASN A 256 -12.90 -5.50 25.45
N THR A 257 -13.31 -4.58 26.33
CA THR A 257 -14.60 -4.69 27.03
C THR A 257 -15.62 -3.60 26.76
N LYS A 258 -15.22 -2.47 26.19
CA LYS A 258 -16.12 -1.34 25.91
C LYS A 258 -15.75 -0.64 24.62
N LEU A 259 -16.74 -0.35 23.79
CA LEU A 259 -16.61 0.53 22.65
C LEU A 259 -16.36 1.95 23.11
N HIS A 260 -15.18 2.47 22.86
CA HIS A 260 -14.93 3.88 22.93
C HIS A 260 -14.89 4.46 21.52
N TYR A 261 -15.40 5.67 21.34
CA TYR A 261 -15.01 6.50 20.22
C TYR A 261 -13.48 6.65 20.27
N PRO A 262 -12.75 6.32 19.19
CA PRO A 262 -11.32 6.03 19.24
C PRO A 262 -10.47 7.31 19.20
N ASN A 263 -10.78 8.29 20.06
CA ASN A 263 -9.98 9.51 20.05
C ASN A 263 -8.57 9.28 20.61
N ASP A 264 -8.35 8.22 21.39
CA ASP A 264 -7.13 8.02 22.16
C ASP A 264 -6.21 6.92 21.63
N TYR A 265 -6.66 6.13 20.65
CA TYR A 265 -5.88 5.04 20.07
C TYR A 265 -5.82 5.11 18.55
N ARG A 266 -4.74 4.56 18.00
CA ARG A 266 -4.50 4.46 16.55
C ARG A 266 -4.08 3.05 16.17
N TYR A 267 -4.44 2.68 14.95
CA TYR A 267 -3.86 1.56 14.22
C TYR A 267 -2.76 2.09 13.31
N VAL A 268 -1.58 1.51 13.41
CA VAL A 268 -0.37 2.02 12.76
C VAL A 268 0.34 0.90 12.03
N ILE A 269 0.77 1.19 10.80
CA ILE A 269 1.72 0.36 10.03
C ILE A 269 2.96 1.19 9.78
N MET A 270 4.13 0.63 10.07
CA MET A 270 5.42 1.22 9.76
C MET A 270 6.19 0.37 8.77
N ALA A 271 6.75 1.02 7.76
CA ALA A 271 7.52 0.37 6.71
C ALA A 271 8.85 1.10 6.46
N LYS A 272 9.92 0.35 6.18
CA LYS A 272 11.26 0.84 5.89
C LYS A 272 11.42 1.08 4.39
N LEU A 273 12.03 2.19 4.00
CA LEU A 273 12.39 2.46 2.62
C LEU A 273 13.45 1.48 2.12
N LEU A 274 13.12 0.74 1.07
CA LEU A 274 14.05 -0.18 0.44
C LEU A 274 15.02 0.56 -0.51
N PRO A 275 16.22 0.00 -0.75
CA PRO A 275 17.09 0.46 -1.84
C PRO A 275 16.34 0.49 -3.19
N ALA A 276 16.72 1.37 -4.09
CA ALA A 276 16.05 1.53 -5.39
C ALA A 276 16.02 0.24 -6.24
N ASN A 277 17.00 -0.63 -6.07
CA ASN A 277 17.13 -1.89 -6.81
C ASN A 277 16.92 -3.12 -5.92
N ALA A 278 16.16 -2.99 -4.83
CA ALA A 278 15.87 -4.12 -3.96
C ALA A 278 15.07 -5.18 -4.73
N ALA A 279 15.50 -6.43 -4.63
CA ALA A 279 14.67 -7.56 -5.07
C ALA A 279 13.48 -7.68 -4.12
N LEU A 280 12.30 -7.88 -4.70
CA LEU A 280 11.06 -8.04 -3.94
C LEU A 280 10.68 -9.52 -3.90
N GLU A 281 10.45 -10.03 -2.70
CA GLU A 281 9.97 -11.39 -2.47
C GLU A 281 8.44 -11.45 -2.59
N ASP A 282 7.90 -12.62 -2.94
CA ASP A 282 6.45 -12.84 -3.04
C ASP A 282 5.77 -12.85 -1.68
N SER A 283 6.52 -13.22 -0.65
CA SER A 283 6.08 -13.25 0.73
C SER A 283 7.28 -13.16 1.66
N VAL A 284 7.04 -12.76 2.89
CA VAL A 284 8.07 -12.67 3.93
C VAL A 284 7.78 -13.63 5.08
N SER A 285 8.84 -14.04 5.76
CA SER A 285 8.72 -14.73 7.04
C SER A 285 8.35 -13.73 8.12
N LEU A 286 7.42 -14.11 8.98
CA LEU A 286 7.08 -13.36 10.19
C LEU A 286 6.68 -14.34 11.31
N THR A 287 6.80 -13.89 12.54
CA THR A 287 6.35 -14.63 13.72
C THR A 287 5.27 -13.83 14.43
N VAL A 288 4.14 -14.48 14.74
CA VAL A 288 3.04 -13.86 15.50
C VAL A 288 3.50 -13.58 16.92
N THR A 289 3.37 -12.34 17.38
CA THR A 289 3.71 -11.95 18.74
C THR A 289 2.50 -12.04 19.67
N LYS A 290 2.73 -11.92 20.98
CA LYS A 290 1.65 -11.82 21.99
C LYS A 290 0.76 -10.58 21.85
N ASN A 291 1.17 -9.60 21.04
CA ASN A 291 0.42 -8.34 20.82
C ASN A 291 -0.61 -8.49 19.69
N ALA A 292 -0.53 -9.56 18.90
CA ALA A 292 -1.50 -9.78 17.83
C ALA A 292 -2.93 -9.87 18.39
N PRO A 293 -3.91 -9.26 17.71
CA PRO A 293 -5.29 -9.36 18.14
C PRO A 293 -5.78 -10.81 18.05
N GLU A 294 -6.51 -11.24 19.06
CA GLU A 294 -7.19 -12.54 19.01
C GLU A 294 -8.23 -12.53 17.87
N LYS A 295 -8.18 -13.56 17.03
CA LYS A 295 -9.23 -13.75 16.02
C LYS A 295 -10.53 -14.14 16.75
N PRO A 296 -11.69 -13.58 16.38
CA PRO A 296 -12.96 -14.04 16.91
C PRO A 296 -13.14 -15.53 16.67
N ALA A 297 -13.50 -16.29 17.71
CA ALA A 297 -13.73 -17.73 17.60
C ALA A 297 -14.85 -18.01 16.56
N GLY A 298 -14.53 -18.75 15.51
CA GLY A 298 -15.53 -19.28 14.57
C GLY A 298 -15.76 -18.46 13.29
N LYS A 299 -14.83 -17.57 12.89
CA LYS A 299 -14.88 -16.92 11.57
C LYS A 299 -13.62 -17.21 10.77
#